data_d0cb3996fd948242d65067989dc9c23c
#
_entry.id   d0cb3996fd948242d65067989dc9c23c
#
_cell.length_a   1.000
_cell.length_b   1.000
_cell.length_c   1.000
_cell.angle_alpha   90.00
_cell.angle_beta   90.00
_cell.angle_gamma   90.00
#
_symmetry.space_group_name_H-M   'P 1'
#
loop_
_entity.id
_entity.type
_entity.pdbx_description
1 polymer ?
#
loop_
_entity_poly.entity_id
_entity_poly.type
_entity_poly.pdbx_seq_one_letter_code
_entity_poly.pdbx_strand_id
1 'polypeptide(L)'
;VTLFDDHFAATAFPGLLDQFGESVTYWPFGRASRTIKAIIDRSPPSVFDAAGNAVLPTAVIQVYNSATSGISSKELDSGADEIEMILKLGETVSKRVSVMVLLSQSGGVTQLAVT
;
A
#
# COMPACT_ATOMS: atom_id res chain seq x y z
N VAL A 1 18.66 3.62 5.39
CA VAL A 1 18.29 2.28 4.93
C VAL A 1 19.39 1.31 5.31
N THR A 2 19.03 0.19 5.89
CA THR A 2 19.98 -0.83 6.30
C THR A 2 20.25 -1.79 5.14
N LEU A 3 21.35 -2.55 5.24
CA LEU A 3 21.67 -3.58 4.27
C LEU A 3 20.59 -4.67 4.22
N PHE A 4 19.98 -4.98 5.35
CA PHE A 4 18.85 -5.92 5.42
C PHE A 4 17.66 -5.41 4.62
N ASP A 5 17.29 -4.14 4.77
CA ASP A 5 16.15 -3.55 4.06
C ASP A 5 16.36 -3.57 2.55
N ASP A 6 17.57 -3.24 2.08
CA ASP A 6 17.89 -3.29 0.65
C ASP A 6 17.81 -4.71 0.12
N HIS A 7 18.31 -5.67 0.87
CA HIS A 7 18.28 -7.08 0.50
C HIS A 7 16.84 -7.61 0.45
N PHE A 8 16.02 -7.26 1.44
CA PHE A 8 14.61 -7.67 1.47
C PHE A 8 13.85 -7.13 0.25
N ALA A 9 14.00 -5.86 -0.06
CA ALA A 9 13.32 -5.25 -1.21
C ALA A 9 13.79 -5.87 -2.53
N ALA A 10 15.08 -6.22 -2.64
CA ALA A 10 15.64 -6.75 -3.87
C ALA A 10 15.34 -8.25 -4.09
N THR A 11 15.17 -9.04 -3.02
CA THR A 11 15.11 -10.50 -3.14
C THR A 11 13.84 -11.14 -2.59
N ALA A 12 13.30 -10.66 -1.48
CA ALA A 12 12.15 -11.29 -0.83
C ALA A 12 10.81 -10.72 -1.28
N PHE A 13 10.68 -9.39 -1.34
CA PHE A 13 9.41 -8.75 -1.65
C PHE A 13 8.92 -9.04 -3.07
N PRO A 14 9.76 -9.07 -4.13
CA PRO A 14 9.31 -9.45 -5.46
C PRO A 14 8.64 -10.82 -5.51
N GLY A 15 9.21 -11.81 -4.79
CA GLY A 15 8.62 -13.15 -4.71
C GLY A 15 7.29 -13.15 -3.99
N LEU A 16 7.14 -12.37 -2.94
CA LEU A 16 5.86 -12.22 -2.23
C LEU A 16 4.80 -11.55 -3.11
N LEU A 17 5.18 -10.54 -3.88
CA LEU A 17 4.28 -9.89 -4.83
C LEU A 17 3.83 -10.84 -5.93
N ASP A 18 4.70 -11.72 -6.41
CA ASP A 18 4.35 -12.72 -7.41
C ASP A 18 3.31 -13.71 -6.89
N GLN A 19 3.43 -14.15 -5.63
CA GLN A 19 2.53 -15.14 -5.05
C GLN A 19 1.24 -14.54 -4.50
N PHE A 20 1.33 -13.41 -3.82
CA PHE A 20 0.23 -12.84 -3.05
C PHE A 20 -0.21 -11.46 -3.53
N GLY A 21 0.52 -10.86 -4.47
CA GLY A 21 0.21 -9.54 -4.97
C GLY A 21 -1.03 -9.53 -5.85
N GLU A 22 -1.77 -8.42 -5.76
CA GLU A 22 -2.94 -8.14 -6.59
C GLU A 22 -2.73 -6.84 -7.34
N SER A 23 -3.32 -6.73 -8.52
CA SER A 23 -3.31 -5.47 -9.27
C SER A 23 -4.31 -4.51 -8.65
N VAL A 24 -3.85 -3.31 -8.35
CA VAL A 24 -4.69 -2.22 -7.86
C VAL A 24 -4.39 -0.97 -8.67
N THR A 25 -5.31 -0.01 -8.68
CA THR A 25 -5.09 1.27 -9.34
C THR A 25 -4.87 2.34 -8.30
N TYR A 26 -3.73 3.01 -8.36
CA TYR A 26 -3.41 4.13 -7.50
C TYR A 26 -3.85 5.44 -8.16
N TRP A 27 -4.66 6.21 -7.44
CA TRP A 27 -5.18 7.50 -7.87
C TRP A 27 -4.55 8.62 -7.04
N PRO A 28 -3.35 9.11 -7.41
CA PRO A 28 -2.74 10.24 -6.73
C PRO A 28 -3.57 11.50 -6.98
N PHE A 29 -3.76 12.30 -5.96
CA PHE A 29 -4.58 13.52 -6.06
C PHE A 29 -3.97 14.48 -7.09
N GLY A 30 -4.78 14.87 -8.06
CA GLY A 30 -4.37 15.83 -9.08
C GLY A 30 -3.41 15.30 -10.14
N ARG A 31 -3.14 13.98 -10.17
CA ARG A 31 -2.22 13.36 -11.14
C ARG A 31 -2.87 12.15 -11.79
N ALA A 32 -2.24 11.64 -12.85
CA ALA A 32 -2.74 10.47 -13.56
C ALA A 32 -2.65 9.21 -12.69
N SER A 33 -3.67 8.36 -12.80
CA SER A 33 -3.66 7.06 -12.14
C SER A 33 -2.68 6.09 -12.78
N ARG A 34 -2.28 5.07 -12.05
CA ARG A 34 -1.46 3.98 -12.58
C ARG A 34 -1.81 2.67 -11.89
N THR A 35 -1.65 1.56 -12.62
CA THR A 35 -1.85 0.22 -12.09
C THR A 35 -0.55 -0.27 -11.48
N ILE A 36 -0.63 -0.78 -10.24
CA ILE A 36 0.51 -1.30 -9.51
C ILE A 36 0.13 -2.62 -8.86
N LYS A 37 1.12 -3.38 -8.38
CA LYS A 37 0.89 -4.58 -7.59
C LYS A 37 1.02 -4.27 -6.10
N ALA A 38 0.12 -4.85 -5.31
CA ALA A 38 0.08 -4.67 -3.86
C ALA A 38 -0.25 -5.98 -3.15
N ILE A 39 0.28 -6.16 -1.96
CA ILE A 39 -0.15 -7.22 -1.05
C ILE A 39 -1.18 -6.59 -0.12
N ILE A 40 -2.36 -7.20 -0.03
CA ILE A 40 -3.51 -6.62 0.68
C ILE A 40 -3.89 -7.49 1.85
N ASP A 41 -3.93 -6.90 3.05
CA ASP A 41 -4.53 -7.51 4.23
C ASP A 41 -5.91 -6.89 4.42
N ARG A 42 -6.96 -7.68 4.18
CA ARG A 42 -8.35 -7.23 4.25
C ARG A 42 -8.99 -7.36 5.62
N SER A 43 -8.26 -7.91 6.58
CA SER A 43 -8.75 -8.07 7.95
C SER A 43 -7.67 -7.68 8.95
N PRO A 44 -7.10 -6.46 8.82
CA PRO A 44 -6.03 -6.06 9.70
C PRO A 44 -6.55 -5.82 11.11
N PRO A 45 -5.73 -6.06 12.15
CA PRO A 45 -6.03 -5.57 13.49
C PRO A 45 -5.91 -4.04 13.51
N SER A 46 -6.29 -3.43 14.63
CA SER A 46 -6.02 -2.01 14.84
C SER A 46 -4.52 -1.77 14.70
N VAL A 47 -4.18 -0.69 14.00
CA VAL A 47 -2.79 -0.28 13.81
C VAL A 47 -2.59 1.11 14.40
N PHE A 48 -1.32 1.49 14.62
CA PHE A 48 -0.98 2.81 15.12
C PHE A 48 -0.26 3.60 14.04
N ASP A 49 -0.62 4.88 13.91
CA ASP A 49 0.09 5.79 13.03
C ASP A 49 1.41 6.23 13.66
N ALA A 50 2.17 7.08 12.95
CA ALA A 50 3.46 7.56 13.44
C ALA A 50 3.35 8.39 14.72
N ALA A 51 2.20 8.99 15.00
CA ALA A 51 1.94 9.78 16.21
C ALA A 51 1.43 8.93 17.37
N GLY A 52 1.26 7.62 17.17
CA GLY A 52 0.80 6.70 18.21
C GLY A 52 -0.71 6.62 18.35
N ASN A 53 -1.48 7.21 17.44
CA ASN A 53 -2.94 7.13 17.46
C ASN A 53 -3.43 5.83 16.86
N ALA A 54 -4.45 5.21 17.47
CA ALA A 54 -5.07 4.00 16.94
C ALA A 54 -5.85 4.31 15.66
N VAL A 55 -5.71 3.43 14.66
CA VAL A 55 -6.38 3.53 13.36
C VAL A 55 -7.10 2.21 13.10
N LEU A 56 -8.36 2.28 12.63
CA LEU A 56 -9.15 1.12 12.24
C LEU A 56 -9.34 1.11 10.72
N PRO A 57 -8.39 0.59 9.95
CA PRO A 57 -8.49 0.60 8.50
C PRO A 57 -9.43 -0.49 7.99
N THR A 58 -9.95 -0.31 6.78
CA THR A 58 -10.64 -1.37 6.04
C THR A 58 -9.64 -2.41 5.56
N ALA A 59 -8.46 -1.96 5.14
CA ALA A 59 -7.37 -2.84 4.71
C ALA A 59 -6.02 -2.17 4.93
N VAL A 60 -4.98 -2.98 4.97
CA VAL A 60 -3.58 -2.54 4.96
C VAL A 60 -2.95 -3.06 3.69
N ILE A 61 -2.26 -2.21 2.94
CA ILE A 61 -1.58 -2.60 1.71
C ILE A 61 -0.08 -2.38 1.81
N GLN A 62 0.66 -3.26 1.14
CA GLN A 62 2.11 -3.15 1.01
C GLN A 62 2.47 -3.06 -0.47
N VAL A 63 3.23 -2.04 -0.84
CA VAL A 63 3.65 -1.77 -2.21
C VAL A 63 5.13 -1.41 -2.22
N TYR A 64 5.76 -1.46 -3.40
CA TYR A 64 7.09 -0.89 -3.53
C TYR A 64 7.11 0.60 -3.19
N ASN A 65 8.15 1.04 -2.52
CA ASN A 65 8.42 2.47 -2.33
C ASN A 65 9.06 3.01 -3.62
N SER A 66 8.26 3.20 -4.63
CA SER A 66 8.71 3.59 -5.98
C SER A 66 7.61 4.38 -6.68
N ALA A 67 7.99 5.44 -7.36
CA ALA A 67 7.05 6.29 -8.10
C ALA A 67 6.52 5.64 -9.38
N THR A 68 7.04 4.48 -9.78
CA THR A 68 6.62 3.78 -11.01
C THR A 68 6.01 2.42 -10.74
N SER A 69 6.64 1.58 -9.92
CA SER A 69 6.18 0.21 -9.65
C SER A 69 5.39 0.08 -8.36
N GLY A 70 5.20 1.16 -7.61
CA GLY A 70 4.45 1.17 -6.38
C GLY A 70 3.98 2.57 -6.03
N ILE A 71 4.09 2.94 -4.76
CA ILE A 71 3.77 4.27 -4.26
C ILE A 71 4.96 4.78 -3.47
N SER A 72 5.56 5.87 -3.95
CA SER A 72 6.65 6.52 -3.22
C SER A 72 6.10 7.25 -2.01
N SER A 73 6.74 7.07 -0.86
CA SER A 73 6.35 7.78 0.35
C SER A 73 6.46 9.31 0.19
N LYS A 74 7.27 9.78 -0.74
CA LYS A 74 7.45 11.21 -1.01
C LYS A 74 6.30 11.82 -1.81
N GLU A 75 5.60 11.01 -2.61
CA GLU A 75 4.49 11.50 -3.45
C GLU A 75 3.13 11.38 -2.75
N LEU A 76 3.07 10.58 -1.70
CA LEU A 76 1.81 10.24 -1.04
C LEU A 76 1.20 11.46 -0.35
N ASP A 77 -0.09 11.68 -0.60
CA ASP A 77 -0.89 12.69 0.08
C ASP A 77 -2.02 11.98 0.84
N SER A 78 -1.77 11.69 2.11
CA SER A 78 -2.73 10.99 2.95
C SER A 78 -4.00 11.81 3.10
N GLY A 79 -5.14 11.15 2.93
CA GLY A 79 -6.45 11.79 2.97
C GLY A 79 -6.94 12.33 1.62
N ALA A 80 -6.04 12.48 0.63
CA ALA A 80 -6.39 12.96 -0.70
C ALA A 80 -6.21 11.89 -1.78
N ASP A 81 -5.19 11.04 -1.65
CA ASP A 81 -4.94 9.94 -2.57
C ASP A 81 -5.93 8.80 -2.34
N GLU A 82 -6.23 8.05 -3.40
CA GLU A 82 -7.15 6.92 -3.36
C GLU A 82 -6.53 5.69 -3.99
N ILE A 83 -7.03 4.51 -3.59
CA ILE A 83 -6.66 3.22 -4.17
C ILE A 83 -7.94 2.53 -4.64
N GLU A 84 -7.94 2.04 -5.86
CA GLU A 84 -9.05 1.26 -6.39
C GLU A 84 -8.68 -0.22 -6.30
N MET A 85 -9.46 -0.97 -5.51
CA MET A 85 -9.15 -2.36 -5.19
C MET A 85 -10.41 -3.15 -4.89
N ILE A 86 -10.29 -4.49 -4.89
CA ILE A 86 -11.36 -5.37 -4.46
C ILE A 86 -11.34 -5.42 -2.93
N LEU A 87 -12.45 -5.02 -2.30
CA LEU A 87 -12.54 -4.94 -0.84
C LEU A 87 -12.76 -6.28 -0.16
N LYS A 88 -13.50 -7.19 -0.82
CA LYS A 88 -13.77 -8.53 -0.27
C LYS A 88 -13.36 -9.58 -1.28
N LEU A 89 -12.70 -10.62 -0.81
CA LEU A 89 -12.34 -11.76 -1.66
C LEU A 89 -13.60 -12.37 -2.29
N GLY A 90 -13.50 -12.69 -3.57
CA GLY A 90 -14.61 -13.22 -4.33
C GLY A 90 -15.45 -12.17 -5.06
N GLU A 91 -15.30 -10.90 -4.74
CA GLU A 91 -15.91 -9.83 -5.52
C GLU A 91 -15.15 -9.61 -6.83
N THR A 92 -15.87 -9.16 -7.86
CA THR A 92 -15.28 -8.88 -9.17
C THR A 92 -15.21 -7.39 -9.48
N VAL A 93 -15.85 -6.56 -8.67
CA VAL A 93 -15.90 -5.11 -8.86
C VAL A 93 -14.99 -4.45 -7.83
N SER A 94 -14.02 -3.68 -8.31
CA SER A 94 -13.15 -2.89 -7.43
C SER A 94 -13.84 -1.60 -7.01
N LYS A 95 -13.45 -1.08 -5.85
CA LYS A 95 -13.94 0.17 -5.30
C LYS A 95 -12.77 1.07 -4.92
N ARG A 96 -13.00 2.37 -4.98
CA ARG A 96 -12.00 3.35 -4.57
C ARG A 96 -12.11 3.59 -3.07
N VAL A 97 -11.00 3.48 -2.37
CA VAL A 97 -10.88 3.75 -0.95
C VAL A 97 -9.83 4.81 -0.72
N SER A 98 -9.99 5.58 0.35
CA SER A 98 -9.06 6.66 0.65
C SER A 98 -7.84 6.12 1.40
N VAL A 99 -6.67 6.67 1.08
CA VAL A 99 -5.46 6.43 1.87
C VAL A 99 -5.58 7.24 3.15
N MET A 100 -5.64 6.54 4.29
CA MET A 100 -5.73 7.18 5.60
C MET A 100 -4.40 7.70 6.06
N VAL A 101 -3.38 6.84 6.06
CA VAL A 101 -2.09 7.14 6.67
C VAL A 101 -1.00 6.20 6.16
N LEU A 102 0.21 6.73 6.07
CA LEU A 102 1.42 5.95 5.87
C LEU A 102 1.81 5.28 7.19
N LEU A 103 1.85 3.96 7.23
CA LEU A 103 2.21 3.20 8.43
C LEU A 103 3.72 3.02 8.57
N SER A 104 4.39 2.67 7.47
CA SER A 104 5.83 2.49 7.45
C SER A 104 6.39 2.56 6.04
N GLN A 105 7.70 2.77 5.94
CA GLN A 105 8.41 2.84 4.67
C GLN A 105 9.81 2.24 4.81
N SER A 106 9.90 1.02 5.27
CA SER A 106 11.18 0.35 5.47
C SER A 106 11.36 -0.81 4.49
N GLY A 107 12.61 -1.17 4.20
CA GLY A 107 12.92 -2.27 3.30
C GLY A 107 12.56 -2.03 1.84
N GLY A 108 12.46 -0.77 1.42
CA GLY A 108 12.00 -0.44 0.06
C GLY A 108 10.52 -0.71 -0.16
N VAL A 109 9.77 -0.89 0.93
CA VAL A 109 8.33 -1.19 0.92
C VAL A 109 7.58 -0.08 1.64
N THR A 110 6.48 0.37 1.04
CA THR A 110 5.56 1.33 1.64
C THR A 110 4.33 0.58 2.15
N GLN A 111 3.97 0.79 3.40
CA GLN A 111 2.79 0.18 4.02
C GLN A 111 1.78 1.27 4.35
N LEU A 112 0.54 1.10 3.86
CA LEU A 112 -0.53 2.08 3.94
C LEU A 112 -1.77 1.48 4.57
N ALA A 113 -2.48 2.29 5.37
CA ALA A 113 -3.84 1.99 5.82
C ALA A 113 -4.84 2.70 4.91
N VAL A 114 -5.88 1.99 4.48
CA VAL A 114 -6.93 2.53 3.61
C VAL A 114 -8.31 2.28 4.21
N THR A 115 -9.26 3.13 3.85
CA THR A 115 -10.65 3.01 4.31
C THR A 115 -11.65 3.43 3.24
#